data_6af260aefdecb4780adef435fae65ad3
#
_entry.id   6af260aefdecb4780adef435fae65ad3
#
_cell.length_a   1.000
_cell.length_b   1.000
_cell.length_c   1.000
_cell.angle_alpha   90.00
_cell.angle_beta   90.00
_cell.angle_gamma   90.00
#
_symmetry.space_group_name_H-M   'P 1'
#
loop_
_entity.id
_entity.type
_entity.pdbx_description
1 polymer ?
#
loop_
_entity_poly.entity_id
_entity_poly.type
_entity_poly.pdbx_seq_one_letter_code
_entity_poly.pdbx_strand_id
1 'polypeptide(L)'
;KTNYPQSVITFSPPENIFEKIFDTSEADVVAQLYPVKRDHIPDAAAIRHIEQRLKSATEVEAEGIPFEQQFTVAIDKEKLLLYDVDYNEVYRTLRTAFRENRIATLRSYQQYLPISLAGKQQTVEEVLRETLVQTVPAAGRASMSIPLQALVSISRGEDVKTIVAGKNGEYVPINYYDVKDPEALIEKADEAIRSDTSWEAVFGG
;
A
#
# COMPACT_ATOMS: atom_id res chain seq x y z
N LYS A 1 -16.53 -24.48 13.96
CA LYS A 1 -15.45 -23.45 13.84
C LYS A 1 -14.64 -23.83 12.61
N THR A 2 -14.96 -23.23 11.47
CA THR A 2 -14.23 -23.47 10.21
C THR A 2 -13.21 -22.35 10.08
N ASN A 3 -11.95 -22.70 10.26
CA ASN A 3 -10.81 -21.83 9.98
C ASN A 3 -10.67 -21.72 8.46
N TYR A 4 -10.95 -20.57 7.88
CA TYR A 4 -10.55 -20.25 6.51
C TYR A 4 -9.16 -19.64 6.53
N PRO A 5 -8.22 -20.15 5.71
CA PRO A 5 -6.89 -19.55 5.62
C PRO A 5 -6.99 -18.15 5.00
N GLN A 6 -6.23 -17.23 5.55
CA GLN A 6 -6.08 -15.87 5.02
C GLN A 6 -5.40 -15.95 3.65
N SER A 7 -6.16 -15.76 2.58
CA SER A 7 -5.61 -15.68 1.23
C SER A 7 -5.37 -14.21 0.89
N VAL A 8 -4.13 -13.78 0.98
CA VAL A 8 -3.70 -12.49 0.43
C VAL A 8 -3.44 -12.72 -1.06
N ILE A 9 -4.34 -12.24 -1.92
CA ILE A 9 -4.09 -12.24 -3.37
C ILE A 9 -3.59 -10.86 -3.74
N THR A 10 -2.30 -10.75 -3.98
CA THR A 10 -1.65 -9.53 -4.49
C THR A 10 -1.56 -9.65 -6.00
N PHE A 11 -2.27 -8.80 -6.74
CA PHE A 11 -2.06 -8.62 -8.17
C PHE A 11 -1.25 -7.34 -8.37
N SER A 12 0.04 -7.48 -8.65
CA SER A 12 0.84 -6.38 -9.18
C SER A 12 0.54 -6.25 -10.68
N PRO A 13 0.39 -5.03 -11.24
CA PRO A 13 0.44 -4.85 -12.67
C PRO A 13 1.77 -5.40 -13.18
N PRO A 14 1.86 -5.97 -14.42
CA PRO A 14 3.11 -6.39 -14.97
C PRO A 14 3.99 -5.14 -15.14
N GLU A 15 4.83 -4.87 -14.17
CA GLU A 15 5.97 -3.97 -14.38
C GLU A 15 6.78 -4.58 -15.52
N ASN A 16 7.13 -3.75 -16.50
CA ASN A 16 8.00 -4.16 -17.58
C ASN A 16 9.29 -4.68 -16.97
N ILE A 17 9.42 -5.99 -16.91
CA ILE A 17 10.62 -6.70 -16.44
C ILE A 17 11.86 -6.19 -17.19
N PHE A 18 11.66 -5.62 -18.39
CA PHE A 18 12.71 -5.05 -19.23
C PHE A 18 13.29 -3.72 -18.71
N GLU A 19 12.53 -2.87 -18.01
CA GLU A 19 13.08 -1.63 -17.44
C GLU A 19 14.01 -1.91 -16.26
N LYS A 20 13.74 -2.95 -15.48
CA LYS A 20 14.60 -3.36 -14.36
C LYS A 20 15.90 -4.06 -14.77
N ILE A 21 15.98 -4.58 -16.02
CA ILE A 21 17.18 -5.29 -16.52
C ILE A 21 18.25 -4.31 -17.05
N PHE A 22 17.88 -3.05 -17.35
CA PHE A 22 18.79 -2.06 -17.94
C PHE A 22 19.28 -1.00 -16.98
N ASP A 23 18.76 -0.93 -15.75
CA ASP A 23 19.25 -0.04 -14.70
C ASP A 23 20.15 -0.85 -13.75
N THR A 24 21.29 -1.27 -14.27
CA THR A 24 22.30 -2.08 -13.56
C THR A 24 23.40 -1.20 -12.95
N SER A 25 23.08 -0.08 -12.36
CA SER A 25 23.95 0.50 -11.37
C SER A 25 23.71 -0.23 -10.06
N GLU A 26 24.55 -1.22 -9.75
CA GLU A 26 24.53 -1.80 -8.40
C GLU A 26 24.81 -0.68 -7.41
N ALA A 27 23.99 -0.58 -6.37
CA ALA A 27 24.23 0.40 -5.31
C ALA A 27 25.53 0.06 -4.59
N ASP A 28 26.34 1.08 -4.30
CA ASP A 28 27.60 0.88 -3.58
C ASP A 28 27.34 0.41 -2.14
N VAL A 29 26.24 0.87 -1.52
CA VAL A 29 25.78 0.44 -0.21
C VAL A 29 24.26 0.29 -0.21
N VAL A 30 23.74 -0.81 0.29
CA VAL A 30 22.32 -1.04 0.53
C VAL A 30 22.06 -1.17 2.02
N ALA A 31 21.28 -0.26 2.57
CA ALA A 31 20.76 -0.39 3.94
C ALA A 31 19.41 -1.12 3.89
N GLN A 32 19.36 -2.33 4.40
CA GLN A 32 18.14 -3.13 4.54
C GLN A 32 17.50 -2.81 5.89
N LEU A 33 16.41 -2.05 5.89
CA LEU A 33 15.71 -1.64 7.11
C LEU A 33 14.63 -2.64 7.46
N TYR A 34 14.78 -3.29 8.60
CA TYR A 34 13.81 -4.22 9.17
C TYR A 34 13.04 -3.53 10.30
N PRO A 35 11.69 -3.58 10.32
CA PRO A 35 10.95 -3.13 11.48
C PRO A 35 11.20 -4.07 12.66
N VAL A 36 11.44 -3.51 13.85
CA VAL A 36 11.62 -4.29 15.10
C VAL A 36 10.38 -5.12 15.40
N LYS A 37 9.18 -4.56 15.15
CA LYS A 37 7.92 -5.30 15.18
C LYS A 37 7.65 -5.91 13.79
N ARG A 38 8.05 -7.14 13.62
CA ARG A 38 8.01 -7.85 12.32
C ARG A 38 6.62 -8.22 11.82
N ASP A 39 5.60 -8.06 12.62
CA ASP A 39 4.19 -8.28 12.28
C ASP A 39 3.50 -7.07 11.66
N HIS A 40 4.19 -5.94 11.62
CA HIS A 40 3.65 -4.68 11.12
C HIS A 40 4.73 -3.88 10.39
N ILE A 41 4.49 -3.59 9.11
CA ILE A 41 5.32 -2.65 8.37
C ILE A 41 4.93 -1.24 8.81
N PRO A 42 5.91 -0.41 9.22
CA PRO A 42 5.67 0.97 9.59
C PRO A 42 4.99 1.75 8.46
N ASP A 43 4.21 2.74 8.83
CA ASP A 43 3.54 3.61 7.88
C ASP A 43 4.52 4.50 7.09
N ALA A 44 4.04 5.14 6.04
CA ALA A 44 4.84 5.99 5.18
C ALA A 44 5.51 7.14 5.95
N ALA A 45 4.89 7.65 7.02
CA ALA A 45 5.45 8.71 7.84
C ALA A 45 6.67 8.25 8.62
N ALA A 46 6.62 7.04 9.22
CA ALA A 46 7.74 6.44 9.94
C ALA A 46 8.92 6.14 9.00
N ILE A 47 8.64 5.69 7.78
CA ILE A 47 9.65 5.42 6.76
C ILE A 47 10.32 6.73 6.29
N ARG A 48 9.56 7.78 6.03
CA ARG A 48 10.14 9.09 5.68
C ARG A 48 10.96 9.68 6.81
N HIS A 49 10.55 9.47 8.05
CA HIS A 49 11.29 9.93 9.20
C HIS A 49 12.67 9.28 9.27
N ILE A 50 12.75 7.95 9.11
CA ILE A 50 14.06 7.27 9.13
C ILE A 50 14.91 7.63 7.92
N GLU A 51 14.32 7.81 6.73
CA GLU A 51 15.02 8.27 5.54
C GLU A 51 15.67 9.66 5.75
N GLN A 52 14.92 10.64 6.29
CA GLN A 52 15.44 11.95 6.62
C GLN A 52 16.55 11.89 7.67
N ARG A 53 16.41 11.03 8.65
CA ARG A 53 17.39 10.85 9.71
C ARG A 53 18.69 10.27 9.18
N LEU A 54 18.62 9.27 8.30
CA LEU A 54 19.76 8.71 7.62
C LEU A 54 20.46 9.76 6.73
N LYS A 55 19.70 10.54 5.96
CA LYS A 55 20.24 11.63 5.15
C LYS A 55 20.99 12.66 6.02
N SER A 56 20.43 13.02 7.17
CA SER A 56 21.06 13.98 8.08
C SER A 56 22.34 13.43 8.73
N ALA A 57 22.38 12.14 9.02
CA ALA A 57 23.53 11.50 9.70
C ALA A 57 24.68 11.22 8.73
N THR A 58 24.36 10.73 7.54
CA THR A 58 25.37 10.33 6.54
C THR A 58 25.84 11.48 5.67
N GLU A 59 25.02 12.55 5.52
CA GLU A 59 25.23 13.66 4.59
C GLU A 59 25.27 13.22 3.11
N VAL A 60 24.86 11.97 2.82
CA VAL A 60 24.78 11.39 1.49
C VAL A 60 23.32 11.24 1.10
N GLU A 61 22.98 11.60 -0.12
CA GLU A 61 21.64 11.33 -0.65
C GLU A 61 21.52 9.86 -1.02
N ALA A 62 20.49 9.23 -0.50
CA ALA A 62 20.07 7.92 -0.93
C ALA A 62 19.07 8.03 -2.08
N GLU A 63 18.90 6.96 -2.84
CA GLU A 63 17.75 6.83 -3.72
C GLU A 63 16.47 6.94 -2.88
N GLY A 64 15.57 7.84 -3.27
CA GLY A 64 14.31 8.04 -2.54
C GLY A 64 13.46 6.78 -2.54
N ILE A 65 12.89 6.46 -1.39
CA ILE A 65 11.96 5.32 -1.28
C ILE A 65 10.70 5.66 -2.07
N PRO A 66 10.32 4.84 -3.06
CA PRO A 66 9.12 5.09 -3.84
C PRO A 66 7.87 4.84 -2.99
N PHE A 67 7.00 5.84 -2.90
CA PHE A 67 5.68 5.73 -2.32
C PHE A 67 4.62 5.74 -3.42
N GLU A 68 3.57 4.98 -3.21
CA GLU A 68 2.38 5.04 -4.06
C GLU A 68 1.19 5.59 -3.29
N GLN A 69 0.36 6.36 -3.98
CA GLN A 69 -0.89 6.80 -3.41
C GLN A 69 -1.84 5.62 -3.31
N GLN A 70 -2.39 5.45 -2.11
CA GLN A 70 -3.32 4.40 -1.79
C GLN A 70 -4.67 5.01 -1.40
N PHE A 71 -5.74 4.45 -1.95
CA PHE A 71 -7.10 4.81 -1.59
C PHE A 71 -7.72 3.66 -0.82
N THR A 72 -8.30 4.00 0.31
CA THR A 72 -9.07 3.06 1.11
C THR A 72 -10.55 3.38 0.92
N VAL A 73 -11.30 2.42 0.41
CA VAL A 73 -12.75 2.52 0.22
C VAL A 73 -13.43 1.66 1.27
N ALA A 74 -14.19 2.28 2.16
CA ALA A 74 -14.95 1.60 3.20
C ALA A 74 -16.45 1.70 2.90
N ILE A 75 -17.16 0.57 3.03
CA ILE A 75 -18.61 0.54 2.86
C ILE A 75 -19.26 1.15 4.10
N ASP A 76 -20.13 2.14 3.89
CA ASP A 76 -20.83 2.86 4.95
C ASP A 76 -22.16 2.17 5.28
N LYS A 77 -22.20 1.50 6.42
CA LYS A 77 -23.37 0.72 6.85
C LYS A 77 -24.61 1.56 7.10
N GLU A 78 -24.45 2.79 7.59
CA GLU A 78 -25.58 3.68 7.82
C GLU A 78 -26.24 4.05 6.51
N LYS A 79 -25.43 4.31 5.48
CA LYS A 79 -25.92 4.57 4.13
C LYS A 79 -26.58 3.33 3.49
N LEU A 80 -26.06 2.13 3.75
CA LEU A 80 -26.72 0.91 3.29
C LEU A 80 -28.13 0.76 3.86
N LEU A 81 -28.29 1.03 5.15
CA LEU A 81 -29.59 0.99 5.81
C LEU A 81 -30.53 2.11 5.29
N LEU A 82 -29.98 3.31 5.07
CA LEU A 82 -30.75 4.44 4.56
C LEU A 82 -31.32 4.18 3.17
N TYR A 83 -30.54 3.57 2.29
CA TYR A 83 -30.91 3.31 0.89
C TYR A 83 -31.48 1.92 0.65
N ASP A 84 -31.57 1.09 1.67
CA ASP A 84 -32.04 -0.30 1.57
C ASP A 84 -31.24 -1.11 0.53
N VAL A 85 -29.93 -1.14 0.72
CA VAL A 85 -28.98 -1.84 -0.16
C VAL A 85 -28.27 -2.96 0.61
N ASP A 86 -28.13 -4.13 -0.03
CA ASP A 86 -27.42 -5.27 0.55
C ASP A 86 -25.91 -5.07 0.54
N TYR A 87 -25.26 -5.38 1.68
CA TYR A 87 -23.81 -5.26 1.84
C TYR A 87 -23.03 -6.12 0.84
N ASN A 88 -23.44 -7.36 0.62
CA ASN A 88 -22.72 -8.29 -0.25
C ASN A 88 -22.84 -7.86 -1.71
N GLU A 89 -23.94 -7.21 -2.08
CA GLU A 89 -24.13 -6.65 -3.41
C GLU A 89 -23.16 -5.51 -3.65
N VAL A 90 -23.04 -4.55 -2.70
CA VAL A 90 -22.08 -3.45 -2.79
C VAL A 90 -20.66 -3.98 -2.84
N TYR A 91 -20.31 -4.93 -1.97
CA TYR A 91 -18.97 -5.51 -1.93
C TYR A 91 -18.61 -6.21 -3.25
N ARG A 92 -19.53 -7.00 -3.81
CA ARG A 92 -19.36 -7.69 -5.08
C ARG A 92 -19.20 -6.72 -6.24
N THR A 93 -20.02 -5.68 -6.27
CA THR A 93 -20.00 -4.65 -7.31
C THR A 93 -18.71 -3.84 -7.25
N LEU A 94 -18.24 -3.43 -6.06
CA LEU A 94 -16.94 -2.78 -5.86
C LEU A 94 -15.81 -3.66 -6.41
N ARG A 95 -15.78 -4.92 -5.99
CA ARG A 95 -14.73 -5.85 -6.39
C ARG A 95 -14.70 -6.07 -7.91
N THR A 96 -15.84 -6.16 -8.55
CA THR A 96 -15.96 -6.32 -10.01
C THR A 96 -15.52 -5.06 -10.74
N ALA A 97 -16.05 -3.89 -10.34
CA ALA A 97 -15.74 -2.61 -10.96
C ALA A 97 -14.23 -2.30 -10.96
N PHE A 98 -13.57 -2.51 -9.84
CA PHE A 98 -12.15 -2.23 -9.74
C PHE A 98 -11.28 -3.27 -10.45
N ARG A 99 -11.68 -4.54 -10.45
CA ARG A 99 -10.97 -5.58 -11.20
C ARG A 99 -11.04 -5.37 -12.70
N GLU A 100 -12.20 -4.99 -13.22
CA GLU A 100 -12.41 -4.75 -14.65
C GLU A 100 -11.64 -3.54 -15.15
N ASN A 101 -11.56 -2.50 -14.34
CA ASN A 101 -10.83 -1.29 -14.68
C ASN A 101 -9.32 -1.35 -14.40
N ARG A 102 -8.78 -2.49 -13.94
CA ARG A 102 -7.36 -2.71 -13.63
C ARG A 102 -6.73 -1.66 -12.70
N ILE A 103 -7.53 -1.03 -11.85
CA ILE A 103 -7.11 0.10 -11.02
C ILE A 103 -6.67 -0.34 -9.63
N ALA A 104 -6.93 -1.62 -9.27
CA ALA A 104 -6.88 -2.00 -7.87
C ALA A 104 -6.02 -3.21 -7.57
N THR A 105 -5.18 -3.07 -6.56
CA THR A 105 -4.77 -4.19 -5.71
C THR A 105 -5.74 -4.27 -4.55
N LEU A 106 -6.57 -5.33 -4.51
CA LEU A 106 -7.52 -5.55 -3.44
C LEU A 106 -6.80 -6.22 -2.27
N ARG A 107 -6.56 -5.48 -1.20
CA ARG A 107 -6.14 -6.05 0.09
C ARG A 107 -7.39 -6.20 0.96
N SER A 108 -7.80 -7.43 1.22
CA SER A 108 -8.96 -7.73 2.05
C SER A 108 -8.50 -8.24 3.42
N TYR A 109 -8.81 -7.49 4.47
CA TYR A 109 -8.73 -7.95 5.86
C TYR A 109 -10.15 -8.13 6.39
N GLN A 110 -10.48 -9.30 6.88
CA GLN A 110 -11.76 -9.80 7.47
C GLN A 110 -12.95 -8.81 7.62
N GLN A 111 -14.07 -9.18 7.07
CA GLN A 111 -15.48 -8.76 7.26
C GLN A 111 -15.89 -7.28 7.34
N TYR A 112 -14.98 -6.33 7.54
CA TYR A 112 -15.22 -4.89 7.57
C TYR A 112 -14.12 -4.15 6.83
N LEU A 113 -13.95 -4.47 5.54
CA LEU A 113 -12.70 -4.20 4.88
C LEU A 113 -12.74 -2.94 4.05
N PRO A 114 -11.81 -2.04 4.34
CA PRO A 114 -11.41 -1.08 3.34
C PRO A 114 -10.75 -1.82 2.16
N ILE A 115 -11.13 -1.42 0.96
CA ILE A 115 -10.48 -1.83 -0.27
C ILE A 115 -9.37 -0.83 -0.53
N SER A 116 -8.13 -1.30 -0.55
CA SER A 116 -7.00 -0.46 -0.91
C SER A 116 -6.80 -0.49 -2.43
N LEU A 117 -6.72 0.68 -3.02
CA LEU A 117 -6.61 0.89 -4.45
C LEU A 117 -5.33 1.65 -4.76
N ALA A 118 -4.47 1.07 -5.59
CA ALA A 118 -3.36 1.81 -6.21
C ALA A 118 -3.85 2.45 -7.51
N GLY A 119 -3.65 3.76 -7.69
CA GLY A 119 -4.07 4.42 -8.90
C GLY A 119 -4.20 5.93 -8.80
N LYS A 120 -4.60 6.55 -9.90
CA LYS A 120 -4.92 7.97 -9.91
C LYS A 120 -6.28 8.20 -9.24
N GLN A 121 -6.35 9.15 -8.34
CA GLN A 121 -7.58 9.51 -7.62
C GLN A 121 -8.79 9.71 -8.54
N GLN A 122 -8.61 10.45 -9.63
CA GLN A 122 -9.68 10.75 -10.57
C GLN A 122 -10.33 9.48 -11.10
N THR A 123 -9.53 8.45 -11.40
CA THR A 123 -10.02 7.17 -11.92
C THR A 123 -10.81 6.39 -10.86
N VAL A 124 -10.38 6.42 -9.60
CA VAL A 124 -11.12 5.78 -8.49
C VAL A 124 -12.48 6.45 -8.29
N GLU A 125 -12.51 7.79 -8.24
CA GLU A 125 -13.73 8.57 -8.06
C GLU A 125 -14.70 8.40 -9.25
N GLU A 126 -14.18 8.33 -10.49
CA GLU A 126 -14.98 8.08 -11.69
C GLU A 126 -15.64 6.71 -11.64
N VAL A 127 -14.88 5.65 -11.33
CA VAL A 127 -15.44 4.30 -11.21
C VAL A 127 -16.53 4.23 -10.15
N LEU A 128 -16.32 4.86 -8.98
CA LEU A 128 -17.32 4.87 -7.91
C LEU A 128 -18.58 5.66 -8.29
N ARG A 129 -18.45 6.72 -9.09
CA ARG A 129 -19.58 7.52 -9.56
C ARG A 129 -20.38 6.83 -10.66
N GLU A 130 -19.72 6.15 -11.58
CA GLU A 130 -20.34 5.54 -12.75
C GLU A 130 -20.88 4.13 -12.48
N THR A 131 -20.39 3.45 -11.45
CA THR A 131 -20.86 2.11 -11.09
C THR A 131 -22.09 2.19 -10.18
N LEU A 132 -23.18 1.56 -10.64
CA LEU A 132 -24.47 1.59 -9.96
C LEU A 132 -24.78 0.28 -9.24
N VAL A 133 -25.43 0.39 -8.10
CA VAL A 133 -25.98 -0.73 -7.32
C VAL A 133 -27.48 -0.59 -7.22
N GLN A 134 -28.20 -1.70 -7.27
CA GLN A 134 -29.65 -1.72 -7.14
C GLN A 134 -30.09 -1.82 -5.68
N THR A 135 -31.11 -1.04 -5.30
CA THR A 135 -31.75 -1.18 -4.00
C THR A 135 -32.57 -2.48 -3.96
N VAL A 136 -32.77 -3.01 -2.74
CA VAL A 136 -33.66 -4.16 -2.54
C VAL A 136 -35.10 -3.77 -2.90
N PRO A 137 -35.78 -4.52 -3.79
CA PRO A 137 -37.18 -4.25 -4.11
C PRO A 137 -38.04 -4.42 -2.84
N ALA A 138 -38.75 -3.36 -2.44
CA ALA A 138 -39.74 -3.45 -1.36
C ALA A 138 -41.17 -3.46 -1.96
N ALA A 139 -42.11 -3.99 -1.20
CA ALA A 139 -43.51 -4.04 -1.64
C ALA A 139 -44.03 -2.63 -2.01
N GLY A 140 -44.39 -2.44 -3.27
CA GLY A 140 -44.90 -1.17 -3.80
C GLY A 140 -43.84 -0.14 -4.18
N ARG A 141 -42.53 -0.48 -4.12
CA ARG A 141 -41.45 0.40 -4.59
C ARG A 141 -40.61 -0.31 -5.65
N ALA A 142 -40.37 0.38 -6.76
CA ALA A 142 -39.44 -0.08 -7.77
C ALA A 142 -37.99 -0.03 -7.23
N SER A 143 -37.16 -0.95 -7.69
CA SER A 143 -35.71 -0.89 -7.46
C SER A 143 -35.12 0.41 -8.04
N MET A 144 -34.27 1.06 -7.29
CA MET A 144 -33.55 2.28 -7.71
C MET A 144 -32.07 1.99 -7.88
N SER A 145 -31.44 2.66 -8.82
CA SER A 145 -30.00 2.59 -9.03
C SER A 145 -29.29 3.68 -8.22
N ILE A 146 -28.32 3.29 -7.41
CA ILE A 146 -27.55 4.20 -6.57
C ILE A 146 -26.06 4.07 -6.93
N PRO A 147 -25.34 5.17 -7.17
CA PRO A 147 -23.91 5.10 -7.43
C PRO A 147 -23.13 4.61 -6.21
N LEU A 148 -22.10 3.80 -6.43
CA LEU A 148 -21.24 3.30 -5.34
C LEU A 148 -20.69 4.42 -4.45
N GLN A 149 -20.38 5.57 -5.04
CA GLN A 149 -19.90 6.76 -4.33
C GLN A 149 -20.83 7.19 -3.19
N ALA A 150 -22.13 7.00 -3.34
CA ALA A 150 -23.12 7.34 -2.29
C ALA A 150 -23.12 6.34 -1.12
N LEU A 151 -22.55 5.15 -1.28
CA LEU A 151 -22.59 4.04 -0.33
C LEU A 151 -21.26 3.78 0.37
N VAL A 152 -20.21 4.53 0.01
CA VAL A 152 -18.85 4.33 0.53
C VAL A 152 -18.26 5.63 1.06
N SER A 153 -17.22 5.50 1.87
CA SER A 153 -16.30 6.57 2.22
C SER A 153 -14.92 6.28 1.65
N ILE A 154 -14.20 7.32 1.21
CA ILE A 154 -12.87 7.23 0.63
C ILE A 154 -11.92 7.96 1.55
N SER A 155 -10.84 7.30 1.94
CA SER A 155 -9.69 7.93 2.57
C SER A 155 -8.44 7.74 1.71
N ARG A 156 -7.53 8.70 1.80
CA ARG A 156 -6.25 8.68 1.09
C ARG A 156 -5.16 8.32 2.06
N GLY A 157 -4.22 7.53 1.57
CA GLY A 157 -3.00 7.20 2.26
C GLY A 157 -1.85 7.09 1.28
N GLU A 158 -0.68 6.87 1.82
CA GLU A 158 0.52 6.53 1.07
C GLU A 158 1.05 5.22 1.62
N ASP A 159 1.52 4.35 0.75
CA ASP A 159 2.16 3.11 1.13
C ASP A 159 3.49 2.98 0.39
N VAL A 160 4.38 2.16 0.91
CA VAL A 160 5.67 1.90 0.29
C VAL A 160 5.47 1.02 -0.92
N LYS A 161 5.95 1.48 -2.06
CA LYS A 161 5.85 0.72 -3.31
C LYS A 161 6.73 -0.51 -3.32
N THR A 162 7.89 -0.45 -2.66
CA THR A 162 8.87 -1.52 -2.69
C THR A 162 9.14 -2.06 -1.29
N ILE A 163 8.72 -3.31 -1.06
CA ILE A 163 9.08 -4.12 0.09
C ILE A 163 9.74 -5.37 -0.44
N VAL A 164 10.91 -5.70 0.07
CA VAL A 164 11.68 -6.86 -0.38
C VAL A 164 11.63 -7.95 0.67
N ALA A 165 11.35 -9.18 0.24
CA ALA A 165 11.43 -10.35 1.11
C ALA A 165 12.87 -10.87 1.16
N GLY A 166 13.52 -10.73 2.30
CA GLY A 166 14.87 -11.24 2.55
C GLY A 166 14.88 -12.48 3.45
N LYS A 167 16.07 -12.99 3.73
CA LYS A 167 16.26 -14.17 4.62
C LYS A 167 15.77 -13.90 6.05
N ASN A 168 15.80 -12.63 6.48
CA ASN A 168 15.43 -12.20 7.83
C ASN A 168 14.01 -11.62 7.92
N GLY A 169 13.20 -11.74 6.86
CA GLY A 169 11.85 -11.18 6.76
C GLY A 169 11.75 -10.08 5.71
N GLU A 170 10.66 -9.32 5.75
CA GLU A 170 10.44 -8.19 4.86
C GLU A 170 11.22 -6.97 5.32
N TYR A 171 11.82 -6.24 4.38
CA TYR A 171 12.60 -5.04 4.64
C TYR A 171 12.35 -3.95 3.59
N VAL A 172 12.66 -2.72 3.97
CA VAL A 172 12.68 -1.57 3.07
C VAL A 172 14.13 -1.31 2.65
N PRO A 173 14.50 -1.39 1.37
CA PRO A 173 15.84 -1.09 0.90
C PRO A 173 16.04 0.42 0.78
N ILE A 174 17.19 0.91 1.24
CA ILE A 174 17.71 2.25 0.96
C ILE A 174 19.03 2.10 0.24
N ASN A 175 19.10 2.57 -0.99
CA ASN A 175 20.23 2.42 -1.88
C ASN A 175 21.06 3.70 -1.88
N TYR A 176 22.37 3.56 -1.76
CA TYR A 176 23.33 4.65 -1.87
C TYR A 176 24.25 4.40 -3.06
N TYR A 177 24.45 5.42 -3.87
CA TYR A 177 25.27 5.41 -5.06
C TYR A 177 26.37 6.47 -4.94
N ASP A 178 27.46 6.30 -5.67
CA ASP A 178 28.61 7.21 -5.70
C ASP A 178 29.23 7.48 -4.31
N VAL A 179 29.25 6.44 -3.47
CA VAL A 179 29.75 6.52 -2.10
C VAL A 179 31.27 6.49 -2.07
N LYS A 180 31.90 7.58 -1.63
CA LYS A 180 33.38 7.67 -1.56
C LYS A 180 33.98 6.83 -0.45
N ASP A 181 33.30 6.70 0.66
CA ASP A 181 33.73 5.95 1.84
C ASP A 181 32.56 5.13 2.38
N PRO A 182 32.39 3.88 1.91
CA PRO A 182 31.31 3.01 2.34
C PRO A 182 31.36 2.67 3.82
N GLU A 183 32.56 2.50 4.40
CA GLU A 183 32.72 2.13 5.82
C GLU A 183 32.23 3.26 6.73
N ALA A 184 32.65 4.49 6.44
CA ALA A 184 32.22 5.67 7.21
C ALA A 184 30.71 5.93 7.06
N LEU A 185 30.12 5.66 5.87
CA LEU A 185 28.68 5.77 5.65
C LEU A 185 27.93 4.74 6.49
N ILE A 186 28.36 3.47 6.48
CA ILE A 186 27.74 2.39 7.24
C ILE A 186 27.79 2.68 8.75
N GLU A 187 28.93 3.15 9.27
CA GLU A 187 29.07 3.48 10.70
C GLU A 187 28.09 4.58 11.12
N LYS A 188 27.99 5.67 10.36
CA LYS A 188 27.06 6.78 10.64
C LYS A 188 25.60 6.35 10.51
N ALA A 189 25.28 5.56 9.49
CA ALA A 189 23.93 5.04 9.27
C ALA A 189 23.50 4.10 10.40
N ASP A 190 24.37 3.19 10.81
CA ASP A 190 24.11 2.22 11.89
C ASP A 190 23.89 2.95 13.23
N GLU A 191 24.70 3.96 13.55
CA GLU A 191 24.51 4.79 14.74
C GLU A 191 23.15 5.52 14.72
N ALA A 192 22.78 6.08 13.58
CA ALA A 192 21.50 6.76 13.40
C ALA A 192 20.32 5.81 13.60
N ILE A 193 20.40 4.57 13.10
CA ILE A 193 19.35 3.57 13.21
C ILE A 193 19.27 3.02 14.63
N ARG A 194 20.38 2.72 15.27
CA ARG A 194 20.41 2.25 16.68
C ARG A 194 19.81 3.24 17.66
N SER A 195 19.85 4.52 17.34
CA SER A 195 19.19 5.56 18.15
C SER A 195 17.66 5.61 17.93
N ASP A 196 17.13 4.85 16.94
CA ASP A 196 15.70 4.66 16.68
C ASP A 196 15.29 3.24 17.06
N THR A 197 14.47 3.10 18.10
CA THR A 197 14.04 1.81 18.63
C THR A 197 13.06 1.05 17.73
N SER A 198 12.67 1.64 16.61
CA SER A 198 11.68 1.07 15.67
C SER A 198 12.30 0.26 14.55
N TRP A 199 13.61 0.41 14.30
CA TRP A 199 14.31 -0.17 13.18
C TRP A 199 15.57 -0.91 13.54
N GLU A 200 15.85 -1.97 12.78
CA GLU A 200 17.13 -2.67 12.70
C GLU A 200 17.64 -2.60 11.26
N ALA A 201 18.94 -2.52 11.06
CA ALA A 201 19.53 -2.51 9.73
C ALA A 201 20.54 -3.63 9.53
N VAL A 202 20.58 -4.11 8.28
CA VAL A 202 21.65 -4.96 7.74
C VAL A 202 22.19 -4.26 6.50
N PHE A 203 23.51 -4.07 6.45
CA PHE A 203 24.16 -3.43 5.32
C PHE A 203 24.78 -4.47 4.40
N GLY A 204 24.67 -4.23 3.08
CA GLY A 204 25.29 -5.01 2.02
C GLY A 204 25.74 -4.10 0.88
N GLY A 205 26.62 -4.57 0.04
CA GLY A 205 27.14 -3.91 -1.15
C GLY A 205 28.00 -4.88 -1.92
#